data_31c5594dcff23eedb4b20800f5ca6d53
#
_entry.id   31c5594dcff23eedb4b20800f5ca6d53
#
_cell.length_a   1.000
_cell.length_b   1.000
_cell.length_c   1.000
_cell.angle_alpha   90.00
_cell.angle_beta   90.00
_cell.angle_gamma   90.00
#
_symmetry.space_group_name_H-M   'P 1'
#
loop_
_entity.id
_entity.type
_entity.pdbx_description
1 polymer ?
#
loop_
_entity_poly.entity_id
_entity_poly.type
_entity_poly.pdbx_seq_one_letter_code
_entity_poly.pdbx_strand_id
1 'polypeptide(L)'
;MGDRVAIVGVGHAGFAPISSGLSYKEQTFEAALRAYDDVGINPRKDVDSFVAVSEDFWEGTSIFDEYVPDQIGAALRPVHTVSADGLYAVATAMMLIRSGAAKVVAVEGHSKASDILTLGSIHQFAMDPVYNRPLGISPHAIAGLEMNRYLEATGTSEEECALVVQKNRRGALDNPRAAYATEVTAADVAASEPLWWPLRRMDVAARADGCVVLVLASADRVPDLTDAPVWLLGVGWSSGSPTLESRSWEEADYVRAAGDRAYRMAGIGHPTRDVDLAEVDDTYSYRELMHVEALRLARPGDAGPMLEEGYFDRDGELPVNVSGGSLGQGYLFEANGLARTMECVLQLRGEAGERQVEDAGVAVAQSWRGVPTTSAAVAVFASNEAVAS
;
A
#
# COMPACT_ATOMS: atom_id res chain seq x y z
N MET A 1 -12.37 -26.72 4.26
CA MET A 1 -10.93 -26.40 4.23
C MET A 1 -10.50 -25.63 2.97
N GLY A 2 -11.31 -25.54 1.89
CA GLY A 2 -10.93 -24.89 0.63
C GLY A 2 -10.99 -23.36 0.54
N ASP A 3 -11.45 -22.66 1.55
CA ASP A 3 -11.77 -21.23 1.44
C ASP A 3 -10.68 -20.28 1.96
N ARG A 4 -9.57 -20.80 2.51
CA ARG A 4 -8.48 -19.97 3.04
C ARG A 4 -7.39 -19.77 2.01
N VAL A 5 -6.77 -18.59 2.06
CA VAL A 5 -5.73 -18.14 1.15
C VAL A 5 -4.53 -17.67 1.94
N ALA A 6 -3.34 -18.02 1.50
CA ALA A 6 -2.10 -17.51 2.09
C ALA A 6 -1.19 -16.90 1.01
N ILE A 7 -0.38 -15.92 1.40
CA ILE A 7 0.78 -15.48 0.64
C ILE A 7 1.90 -16.47 0.96
N VAL A 8 2.44 -17.07 -0.09
CA VAL A 8 3.47 -18.10 0.00
C VAL A 8 4.82 -17.64 -0.54
N GLY A 9 4.84 -16.69 -1.46
CA GLY A 9 6.06 -16.15 -2.04
C GLY A 9 6.02 -14.64 -2.22
N VAL A 10 7.19 -14.01 -2.09
CA VAL A 10 7.39 -12.55 -2.21
C VAL A 10 8.67 -12.27 -2.99
N GLY A 11 8.58 -11.37 -3.96
CA GLY A 11 9.73 -10.86 -4.68
C GLY A 11 9.60 -9.38 -5.01
N HIS A 12 10.72 -8.70 -5.09
CA HIS A 12 10.76 -7.27 -5.39
C HIS A 12 12.01 -6.89 -6.19
N ALA A 13 11.92 -5.76 -6.89
CA ALA A 13 13.06 -5.16 -7.60
C ALA A 13 12.90 -3.62 -7.67
N GLY A 14 13.99 -2.93 -7.94
CA GLY A 14 14.01 -1.47 -7.98
C GLY A 14 14.12 -0.86 -6.60
N PHE A 15 13.12 -0.08 -6.17
CA PHE A 15 13.10 0.68 -4.92
C PHE A 15 14.20 1.75 -4.89
N ALA A 16 14.21 2.57 -5.92
CA ALA A 16 15.14 3.69 -6.06
C ALA A 16 14.41 4.93 -6.57
N PRO A 17 14.92 6.14 -6.31
CA PRO A 17 14.38 7.36 -6.91
C PRO A 17 14.34 7.30 -8.44
N ILE A 18 15.34 6.65 -9.04
CA ILE A 18 15.47 6.38 -10.46
C ILE A 18 16.24 5.07 -10.63
N SER A 19 15.62 4.07 -11.24
CA SER A 19 16.26 2.80 -11.61
C SER A 19 16.93 2.94 -12.98
N SER A 20 18.08 3.59 -13.00
CA SER A 20 18.81 3.84 -14.26
C SER A 20 19.20 2.51 -14.94
N GLY A 21 18.88 2.39 -16.23
CA GLY A 21 19.25 1.22 -17.03
C GLY A 21 18.32 0.02 -16.88
N LEU A 22 17.26 0.11 -16.06
CA LEU A 22 16.21 -0.90 -15.95
C LEU A 22 14.90 -0.32 -16.50
N SER A 23 14.31 -0.97 -17.50
CA SER A 23 12.93 -0.74 -17.89
C SER A 23 11.96 -1.35 -16.88
N TYR A 24 10.68 -0.97 -16.94
CA TYR A 24 9.66 -1.63 -16.11
C TYR A 24 9.61 -3.15 -16.35
N LYS A 25 9.89 -3.61 -17.58
CA LYS A 25 9.91 -5.02 -17.95
C LYS A 25 10.99 -5.81 -17.22
N GLU A 26 12.21 -5.29 -17.20
CA GLU A 26 13.34 -5.93 -16.50
C GLU A 26 13.11 -5.93 -15.00
N GLN A 27 12.58 -4.81 -14.47
CA GLN A 27 12.24 -4.66 -13.06
C GLN A 27 11.16 -5.68 -12.64
N THR A 28 10.10 -5.83 -13.44
CA THR A 28 9.04 -6.83 -13.24
C THR A 28 9.58 -8.25 -13.32
N PHE A 29 10.45 -8.53 -14.31
CA PHE A 29 11.07 -9.85 -14.44
C PHE A 29 11.93 -10.23 -13.24
N GLU A 30 12.75 -9.30 -12.74
CA GLU A 30 13.57 -9.55 -11.55
C GLU A 30 12.71 -9.79 -10.29
N ALA A 31 11.66 -9.00 -10.10
CA ALA A 31 10.74 -9.18 -8.98
C ALA A 31 10.02 -10.54 -9.06
N ALA A 32 9.54 -10.91 -10.25
CA ALA A 32 8.87 -12.17 -10.49
C ALA A 32 9.80 -13.37 -10.25
N LEU A 33 11.03 -13.31 -10.75
CA LEU A 33 12.03 -14.36 -10.54
C LEU A 33 12.26 -14.60 -9.04
N ARG A 34 12.45 -13.54 -8.25
CA ARG A 34 12.65 -13.64 -6.80
C ARG A 34 11.44 -14.22 -6.08
N ALA A 35 10.22 -13.82 -6.48
CA ALA A 35 9.01 -14.36 -5.87
C ALA A 35 8.82 -15.86 -6.15
N TYR A 36 9.19 -16.32 -7.33
CA TYR A 36 9.11 -17.75 -7.68
C TYR A 36 10.23 -18.57 -7.08
N ASP A 37 11.44 -18.01 -6.94
CA ASP A 37 12.56 -18.63 -6.26
C ASP A 37 12.28 -18.79 -4.75
N ASP A 38 11.62 -17.83 -4.13
CA ASP A 38 11.18 -17.87 -2.71
C ASP A 38 10.31 -19.11 -2.41
N VAL A 39 9.54 -19.56 -3.40
CA VAL A 39 8.61 -20.70 -3.30
C VAL A 39 9.13 -21.96 -4.01
N GLY A 40 10.18 -21.85 -4.82
CA GLY A 40 10.72 -22.95 -5.62
C GLY A 40 9.81 -23.43 -6.75
N ILE A 41 9.00 -22.55 -7.37
CA ILE A 41 8.03 -22.91 -8.41
C ILE A 41 8.42 -22.42 -9.80
N ASN A 42 7.86 -23.10 -10.81
CA ASN A 42 7.90 -22.66 -12.20
C ASN A 42 6.56 -22.01 -12.59
N PRO A 43 6.51 -20.69 -12.84
CA PRO A 43 5.24 -19.99 -13.08
C PRO A 43 4.46 -20.57 -14.27
N ARG A 44 5.14 -21.07 -15.30
CA ARG A 44 4.47 -21.67 -16.47
C ARG A 44 3.79 -23.00 -16.21
N LYS A 45 4.07 -23.65 -15.06
CA LYS A 45 3.49 -24.94 -14.69
C LYS A 45 2.60 -24.83 -13.46
N ASP A 46 3.05 -24.07 -12.48
CA ASP A 46 2.56 -24.14 -11.11
C ASP A 46 1.61 -22.97 -10.76
N VAL A 47 1.59 -21.88 -11.57
CA VAL A 47 0.67 -20.74 -11.39
C VAL A 47 -0.51 -20.85 -12.34
N ASP A 48 -1.74 -20.81 -11.82
CA ASP A 48 -2.96 -20.98 -12.61
C ASP A 48 -3.43 -19.69 -13.26
N SER A 49 -3.28 -18.55 -12.57
CA SER A 49 -3.73 -17.24 -13.05
C SER A 49 -2.81 -16.12 -12.55
N PHE A 50 -2.83 -15.01 -13.28
CA PHE A 50 -1.99 -13.85 -12.99
C PHE A 50 -2.85 -12.58 -12.94
N VAL A 51 -2.53 -11.68 -12.02
CA VAL A 51 -3.20 -10.39 -11.85
C VAL A 51 -2.14 -9.30 -11.88
N ALA A 52 -2.18 -8.44 -12.87
CA ALA A 52 -1.37 -7.22 -12.92
C ALA A 52 -2.15 -6.02 -12.39
N VAL A 53 -1.46 -5.08 -11.78
CA VAL A 53 -2.04 -3.81 -11.34
C VAL A 53 -1.46 -2.69 -12.17
N SER A 54 -2.31 -1.92 -12.83
CA SER A 54 -1.86 -0.76 -13.59
C SER A 54 -2.99 0.22 -13.88
N GLU A 55 -2.69 1.49 -13.76
CA GLU A 55 -3.42 2.58 -14.40
C GLU A 55 -2.79 2.78 -15.78
N ASP A 56 -3.27 2.09 -16.79
CA ASP A 56 -2.69 1.90 -18.13
C ASP A 56 -1.96 3.09 -18.76
N PHE A 57 -2.33 4.31 -18.44
CA PHE A 57 -1.75 5.51 -19.06
C PHE A 57 -0.57 6.12 -18.29
N TRP A 58 -0.23 5.61 -17.10
CA TRP A 58 0.89 6.13 -16.31
C TRP A 58 2.23 6.00 -17.05
N GLU A 59 2.47 4.83 -17.59
CA GLU A 59 3.70 4.47 -18.29
C GLU A 59 3.69 4.89 -19.78
N GLY A 60 2.64 5.59 -20.24
CA GLY A 60 2.45 5.91 -21.64
C GLY A 60 2.11 4.70 -22.52
N THR A 61 1.79 3.58 -21.89
CA THR A 61 1.37 2.32 -22.50
C THR A 61 -0.03 2.01 -22.00
N SER A 62 -0.84 1.32 -22.76
CA SER A 62 -2.14 0.80 -22.34
C SER A 62 -2.22 -0.72 -22.50
N ILE A 63 -3.22 -1.35 -21.86
CA ILE A 63 -3.46 -2.78 -21.99
C ILE A 63 -2.29 -3.58 -21.39
N PHE A 64 -2.00 -3.37 -20.10
CA PHE A 64 -0.88 -4.04 -19.42
C PHE A 64 -0.99 -5.56 -19.37
N ASP A 65 -2.19 -6.13 -19.46
CA ASP A 65 -2.40 -7.58 -19.63
C ASP A 65 -1.82 -8.13 -20.94
N GLU A 66 -1.48 -7.26 -21.90
CA GLU A 66 -0.75 -7.64 -23.13
C GLU A 66 0.79 -7.42 -23.00
N TYR A 67 1.24 -6.55 -22.13
CA TYR A 67 2.65 -6.14 -22.04
C TYR A 67 3.44 -6.76 -20.87
N VAL A 68 2.74 -7.27 -19.84
CA VAL A 68 3.34 -7.86 -18.64
C VAL A 68 3.51 -9.39 -18.70
N PRO A 69 2.74 -10.17 -19.50
CA PRO A 69 2.74 -11.63 -19.43
C PRO A 69 4.12 -12.28 -19.57
N ASP A 70 4.97 -11.76 -20.46
CA ASP A 70 6.28 -12.34 -20.69
C ASP A 70 7.18 -12.25 -19.45
N GLN A 71 7.12 -11.11 -18.75
CA GLN A 71 7.98 -10.81 -17.61
C GLN A 71 7.62 -11.63 -16.37
N ILE A 72 6.33 -11.90 -16.17
CA ILE A 72 5.84 -12.68 -15.02
C ILE A 72 5.69 -14.18 -15.32
N GLY A 73 6.09 -14.63 -16.52
CA GLY A 73 5.97 -16.04 -16.91
C GLY A 73 4.56 -16.48 -17.29
N ALA A 74 3.68 -15.54 -17.61
CA ALA A 74 2.24 -15.74 -17.86
C ALA A 74 1.87 -15.95 -19.33
N ALA A 75 2.84 -16.03 -20.24
CA ALA A 75 2.56 -16.21 -21.66
C ALA A 75 1.66 -17.43 -21.92
N LEU A 76 0.54 -17.21 -22.61
CA LEU A 76 -0.53 -18.19 -22.86
C LEU A 76 -1.26 -18.69 -21.60
N ARG A 77 -1.20 -17.94 -20.52
CA ARG A 77 -1.93 -18.20 -19.26
C ARG A 77 -3.01 -17.13 -19.05
N PRO A 78 -4.00 -17.37 -18.18
CA PRO A 78 -4.97 -16.34 -17.81
C PRO A 78 -4.28 -15.16 -17.11
N VAL A 79 -4.35 -13.99 -17.72
CA VAL A 79 -3.88 -12.72 -17.17
C VAL A 79 -4.99 -11.70 -17.25
N HIS A 80 -5.12 -10.85 -16.24
CA HIS A 80 -5.98 -9.68 -16.30
C HIS A 80 -5.42 -8.54 -15.46
N THR A 81 -5.74 -7.32 -15.85
CA THR A 81 -5.31 -6.10 -15.16
C THR A 81 -6.42 -5.57 -14.27
N VAL A 82 -6.03 -5.14 -13.06
CA VAL A 82 -6.88 -4.38 -12.15
C VAL A 82 -6.42 -2.92 -12.16
N SER A 83 -7.27 -2.03 -12.66
CA SER A 83 -7.00 -0.60 -12.68
C SER A 83 -7.31 0.03 -11.31
N ALA A 84 -6.39 -0.15 -10.37
CA ALA A 84 -6.49 0.34 -8.99
C ALA A 84 -5.11 0.23 -8.30
N ASP A 85 -5.09 0.18 -6.99
CA ASP A 85 -3.89 -0.11 -6.20
C ASP A 85 -3.69 -1.62 -5.95
N GLY A 86 -2.48 -2.02 -5.59
CA GLY A 86 -2.06 -3.41 -5.39
C GLY A 86 -2.92 -4.23 -4.43
N LEU A 87 -3.49 -3.65 -3.38
CA LEU A 87 -4.39 -4.37 -2.48
C LEU A 87 -5.69 -4.81 -3.16
N TYR A 88 -6.16 -4.11 -4.20
CA TYR A 88 -7.29 -4.57 -5.00
C TYR A 88 -6.95 -5.83 -5.79
N ALA A 89 -5.70 -5.97 -6.24
CA ALA A 89 -5.25 -7.17 -6.91
C ALA A 89 -5.09 -8.35 -5.92
N VAL A 90 -4.63 -8.10 -4.70
CA VAL A 90 -4.63 -9.11 -3.62
C VAL A 90 -6.06 -9.59 -3.35
N ALA A 91 -7.02 -8.68 -3.26
CA ALA A 91 -8.44 -9.02 -3.11
C ALA A 91 -8.96 -9.84 -4.32
N THR A 92 -8.57 -9.47 -5.54
CA THR A 92 -8.93 -10.19 -6.76
C THR A 92 -8.34 -11.60 -6.77
N ALA A 93 -7.07 -11.77 -6.40
CA ALA A 93 -6.43 -13.08 -6.27
C ALA A 93 -7.15 -13.96 -5.23
N MET A 94 -7.51 -13.38 -4.08
CA MET A 94 -8.32 -14.08 -3.08
C MET A 94 -9.67 -14.55 -3.65
N MET A 95 -10.36 -13.71 -4.42
CA MET A 95 -11.64 -14.08 -5.06
C MET A 95 -11.45 -15.22 -6.06
N LEU A 96 -10.41 -15.20 -6.90
CA LEU A 96 -10.09 -16.27 -7.85
C LEU A 96 -9.83 -17.59 -7.13
N ILE A 97 -9.07 -17.58 -6.04
CA ILE A 97 -8.77 -18.79 -5.28
C ILE A 97 -10.02 -19.30 -4.55
N ARG A 98 -10.76 -18.43 -3.86
CA ARG A 98 -11.96 -18.83 -3.11
C ARG A 98 -13.11 -19.30 -3.99
N SER A 99 -13.20 -18.82 -5.22
CA SER A 99 -14.18 -19.30 -6.20
C SER A 99 -13.81 -20.66 -6.81
N GLY A 100 -12.59 -21.14 -6.56
CA GLY A 100 -12.07 -22.37 -7.17
C GLY A 100 -11.62 -22.21 -8.62
N ALA A 101 -11.58 -20.99 -9.15
CA ALA A 101 -11.10 -20.72 -10.51
C ALA A 101 -9.58 -20.91 -10.65
N ALA A 102 -8.85 -20.71 -9.57
CA ALA A 102 -7.40 -20.92 -9.47
C ALA A 102 -7.03 -21.46 -8.09
N LYS A 103 -5.88 -22.13 -7.98
CA LYS A 103 -5.29 -22.55 -6.70
C LYS A 103 -4.04 -21.76 -6.35
N VAL A 104 -3.29 -21.33 -7.35
CA VAL A 104 -2.09 -20.50 -7.20
C VAL A 104 -2.22 -19.30 -8.13
N VAL A 105 -2.09 -18.10 -7.58
CA VAL A 105 -2.22 -16.83 -8.32
C VAL A 105 -0.99 -15.98 -8.03
N ALA A 106 -0.33 -15.49 -9.07
CA ALA A 106 0.69 -14.46 -8.96
C ALA A 106 0.08 -13.07 -9.16
N VAL A 107 0.46 -12.14 -8.30
CA VAL A 107 0.02 -10.73 -8.34
C VAL A 107 1.24 -9.85 -8.57
N GLU A 108 1.17 -8.97 -9.54
CA GLU A 108 2.25 -8.06 -9.90
C GLU A 108 1.77 -6.61 -9.86
N GLY A 109 2.64 -5.70 -9.40
CA GLY A 109 2.48 -4.26 -9.51
C GLY A 109 3.84 -3.58 -9.52
N HIS A 110 3.97 -2.58 -10.39
CA HIS A 110 5.21 -1.83 -10.55
C HIS A 110 4.98 -0.33 -10.63
N SER A 111 6.06 0.41 -10.47
CA SER A 111 6.19 1.82 -10.73
C SER A 111 7.45 2.06 -11.53
N LYS A 112 7.34 2.75 -12.64
CA LYS A 112 8.46 3.34 -13.37
C LYS A 112 8.28 4.86 -13.44
N ALA A 113 8.04 5.43 -12.28
CA ALA A 113 7.73 6.85 -12.10
C ALA A 113 8.78 7.81 -12.70
N SER A 114 10.03 7.36 -12.78
CA SER A 114 11.12 8.13 -13.39
C SER A 114 10.93 8.39 -14.89
N ASP A 115 10.14 7.57 -15.58
CA ASP A 115 9.84 7.72 -17.00
C ASP A 115 8.65 8.64 -17.27
N ILE A 116 7.87 9.00 -16.23
CA ILE A 116 6.66 9.81 -16.36
C ILE A 116 6.99 11.30 -16.27
N LEU A 117 6.93 12.01 -17.41
CA LEU A 117 7.26 13.43 -17.49
C LEU A 117 6.08 14.36 -17.19
N THR A 118 4.85 13.92 -17.42
CA THR A 118 3.64 14.77 -17.41
C THR A 118 2.62 14.38 -16.36
N LEU A 119 3.09 13.92 -15.20
CA LEU A 119 2.25 13.36 -14.12
C LEU A 119 1.11 14.31 -13.70
N GLY A 120 1.38 15.61 -13.58
CA GLY A 120 0.35 16.58 -13.20
C GLY A 120 -0.82 16.63 -14.17
N SER A 121 -0.57 16.45 -15.46
CA SER A 121 -1.61 16.38 -16.49
C SER A 121 -2.38 15.06 -16.42
N ILE A 122 -1.70 13.97 -16.11
CA ILE A 122 -2.30 12.63 -15.98
C ILE A 122 -3.28 12.60 -14.82
N HIS A 123 -2.93 13.14 -13.65
CA HIS A 123 -3.83 13.22 -12.49
C HIS A 123 -5.17 13.92 -12.81
N GLN A 124 -5.18 14.87 -13.73
CA GLN A 124 -6.42 15.55 -14.11
C GLN A 124 -7.42 14.61 -14.81
N PHE A 125 -6.94 13.53 -15.45
CA PHE A 125 -7.85 12.55 -16.06
C PHE A 125 -8.68 11.78 -15.03
N ALA A 126 -8.20 11.66 -13.79
CA ALA A 126 -8.93 11.03 -12.70
C ALA A 126 -10.03 11.94 -12.11
N MET A 127 -10.07 13.23 -12.46
CA MET A 127 -11.09 14.16 -12.01
C MET A 127 -12.36 14.08 -12.85
N ASP A 128 -13.50 14.38 -12.23
CA ASP A 128 -14.76 14.51 -12.95
C ASP A 128 -14.61 15.47 -14.13
N PRO A 129 -14.94 15.03 -15.38
CA PRO A 129 -14.65 15.79 -16.59
C PRO A 129 -15.48 17.07 -16.75
N VAL A 130 -16.61 17.17 -16.04
CA VAL A 130 -17.56 18.30 -16.16
C VAL A 130 -17.32 19.34 -15.08
N TYR A 131 -17.22 18.91 -13.82
CA TYR A 131 -17.19 19.83 -12.68
C TYR A 131 -15.77 20.13 -12.19
N ASN A 132 -14.87 19.15 -12.15
CA ASN A 132 -13.59 19.31 -11.46
C ASN A 132 -12.40 19.48 -12.40
N ARG A 133 -12.32 18.73 -13.52
CA ARG A 133 -11.22 18.85 -14.48
C ARG A 133 -11.05 20.25 -15.06
N PRO A 134 -12.14 20.98 -15.44
CA PRO A 134 -12.00 22.34 -15.97
C PRO A 134 -11.38 23.36 -14.99
N LEU A 135 -11.36 23.06 -13.69
CA LEU A 135 -10.72 23.92 -12.68
C LEU A 135 -9.20 23.93 -12.82
N GLY A 136 -8.60 22.91 -13.44
CA GLY A 136 -7.16 22.81 -13.64
C GLY A 136 -6.36 22.80 -12.34
N ILE A 137 -6.95 22.39 -11.21
CA ILE A 137 -6.30 22.41 -9.91
C ILE A 137 -5.28 21.29 -9.79
N SER A 138 -4.17 21.58 -9.09
CA SER A 138 -3.15 20.61 -8.77
C SER A 138 -3.67 19.55 -7.76
N PRO A 139 -3.24 18.28 -7.86
CA PRO A 139 -3.47 17.30 -6.79
C PRO A 139 -3.04 17.78 -5.40
N HIS A 140 -1.94 18.54 -5.32
CA HIS A 140 -1.50 19.13 -4.05
C HIS A 140 -2.46 20.18 -3.50
N ALA A 141 -3.21 20.88 -4.37
CA ALA A 141 -4.26 21.79 -3.92
C ALA A 141 -5.41 21.04 -3.24
N ILE A 142 -5.81 19.90 -3.82
CA ILE A 142 -6.84 19.04 -3.23
C ILE A 142 -6.36 18.51 -1.88
N ALA A 143 -5.11 18.01 -1.81
CA ALA A 143 -4.53 17.51 -0.58
C ALA A 143 -4.39 18.60 0.49
N GLY A 144 -4.00 19.83 0.11
CA GLY A 144 -3.93 20.94 1.06
C GLY A 144 -5.30 21.35 1.61
N LEU A 145 -6.34 21.36 0.77
CA LEU A 145 -7.72 21.60 1.22
C LEU A 145 -8.20 20.52 2.20
N GLU A 146 -7.91 19.26 1.90
CA GLU A 146 -8.26 18.12 2.77
C GLU A 146 -7.48 18.17 4.08
N MET A 147 -6.15 18.40 4.03
CA MET A 147 -5.34 18.60 5.22
C MET A 147 -5.90 19.69 6.11
N ASN A 148 -6.19 20.88 5.56
CA ASN A 148 -6.76 21.99 6.34
C ASN A 148 -8.08 21.61 7.03
N ARG A 149 -8.97 20.91 6.34
CA ARG A 149 -10.26 20.48 6.92
C ARG A 149 -10.07 19.39 7.99
N TYR A 150 -9.17 18.45 7.76
CA TYR A 150 -8.84 17.42 8.75
C TYR A 150 -8.27 18.04 10.03
N LEU A 151 -7.28 18.94 9.91
CA LEU A 151 -6.68 19.64 11.06
C LEU A 151 -7.72 20.43 11.85
N GLU A 152 -8.60 21.17 11.15
CA GLU A 152 -9.67 21.93 11.80
C GLU A 152 -10.68 21.03 12.54
N ALA A 153 -11.06 19.90 11.93
CA ALA A 153 -12.07 19.01 12.48
C ALA A 153 -11.59 18.19 13.68
N THR A 154 -10.31 17.79 13.67
CA THR A 154 -9.72 16.90 14.69
C THR A 154 -8.93 17.66 15.77
N GLY A 155 -8.52 18.88 15.49
CA GLY A 155 -7.59 19.62 16.33
C GLY A 155 -6.13 19.22 16.13
N THR A 156 -5.85 18.31 15.18
CA THR A 156 -4.48 17.92 14.80
C THR A 156 -3.70 19.14 14.30
N SER A 157 -2.43 19.23 14.65
CA SER A 157 -1.52 20.33 14.30
C SER A 157 -0.67 20.03 13.05
N GLU A 158 -0.11 21.07 12.42
CA GLU A 158 0.90 20.91 11.37
C GLU A 158 2.18 20.23 11.93
N GLU A 159 2.48 20.40 13.22
CA GLU A 159 3.65 19.80 13.88
C GLU A 159 3.47 18.27 14.00
N GLU A 160 2.30 17.78 14.38
CA GLU A 160 2.01 16.34 14.41
C GLU A 160 2.11 15.71 13.02
N CYS A 161 1.67 16.41 11.97
CA CYS A 161 1.90 15.97 10.60
C CYS A 161 3.40 15.91 10.24
N ALA A 162 4.18 16.88 10.70
CA ALA A 162 5.62 16.89 10.50
C ALA A 162 6.33 15.76 11.26
N LEU A 163 5.84 15.37 12.44
CA LEU A 163 6.33 14.20 13.19
C LEU A 163 6.10 12.88 12.42
N VAL A 164 5.01 12.75 11.66
CA VAL A 164 4.82 11.60 10.76
C VAL A 164 5.98 11.50 9.77
N VAL A 165 6.35 12.62 9.13
CA VAL A 165 7.48 12.63 8.18
C VAL A 165 8.78 12.23 8.86
N GLN A 166 9.04 12.80 10.05
CA GLN A 166 10.23 12.49 10.85
C GLN A 166 10.30 11.01 11.20
N LYS A 167 9.20 10.43 11.73
CA LYS A 167 9.09 9.02 12.09
C LYS A 167 9.35 8.11 10.89
N ASN A 168 8.64 8.33 9.80
CA ASN A 168 8.69 7.44 8.63
C ASN A 168 10.06 7.50 7.93
N ARG A 169 10.65 8.68 7.76
CA ARG A 169 11.98 8.79 7.15
C ARG A 169 13.08 8.21 8.03
N ARG A 170 12.97 8.34 9.33
CA ARG A 170 13.89 7.70 10.28
C ARG A 170 13.74 6.19 10.28
N GLY A 171 12.50 5.66 10.33
CA GLY A 171 12.23 4.21 10.24
C GLY A 171 12.75 3.60 8.93
N ALA A 172 12.73 4.39 7.84
CA ALA A 172 13.26 3.97 6.55
C ALA A 172 14.78 3.72 6.54
N LEU A 173 15.55 4.26 7.49
CA LEU A 173 17.00 4.02 7.57
C LEU A 173 17.34 2.54 7.76
N ASP A 174 16.48 1.79 8.44
CA ASP A 174 16.63 0.36 8.68
C ASP A 174 16.05 -0.50 7.51
N ASN A 175 15.49 0.16 6.48
CA ASN A 175 14.91 -0.53 5.32
C ASN A 175 15.84 -0.46 4.09
N PRO A 176 16.46 -1.57 3.68
CA PRO A 176 17.38 -1.59 2.53
C PRO A 176 16.69 -1.26 1.20
N ARG A 177 15.36 -1.21 1.17
CA ARG A 177 14.54 -0.85 0.00
C ARG A 177 14.08 0.60 0.01
N ALA A 178 14.47 1.41 0.99
CA ALA A 178 14.00 2.77 1.10
C ALA A 178 14.77 3.73 0.18
N ALA A 179 14.06 4.36 -0.75
CA ALA A 179 14.62 5.30 -1.71
C ALA A 179 14.97 6.67 -1.10
N TYR A 180 14.31 7.05 0.00
CA TYR A 180 14.39 8.38 0.61
C TYR A 180 14.66 8.35 2.11
N ALA A 181 15.29 7.29 2.60
CA ALA A 181 15.71 7.17 3.98
C ALA A 181 16.66 8.32 4.36
N THR A 182 16.31 9.07 5.37
CA THR A 182 17.13 10.18 5.87
C THR A 182 16.64 10.66 7.22
N GLU A 183 17.55 11.16 8.05
CA GLU A 183 17.17 11.88 9.25
C GLU A 183 16.66 13.27 8.89
N VAL A 184 15.45 13.58 9.35
CA VAL A 184 14.84 14.91 9.28
C VAL A 184 14.13 15.19 10.59
N THR A 185 14.04 16.47 10.94
CA THR A 185 13.29 16.92 12.11
C THR A 185 11.95 17.54 11.70
N ALA A 186 10.99 17.60 12.62
CA ALA A 186 9.75 18.33 12.40
C ALA A 186 10.00 19.80 12.02
N ALA A 187 11.06 20.42 12.55
CA ALA A 187 11.46 21.77 12.19
C ALA A 187 11.93 21.88 10.72
N ASP A 188 12.63 20.86 10.19
CA ASP A 188 13.03 20.84 8.77
C ASP A 188 11.79 20.74 7.86
N VAL A 189 10.80 19.94 8.26
CA VAL A 189 9.52 19.84 7.54
C VAL A 189 8.80 21.17 7.54
N ALA A 190 8.69 21.83 8.71
CA ALA A 190 8.05 23.13 8.87
C ALA A 190 8.78 24.25 8.09
N ALA A 191 10.09 24.13 7.88
CA ALA A 191 10.88 25.08 7.09
C ALA A 191 10.84 24.80 5.58
N SER A 192 10.28 23.65 5.15
CA SER A 192 10.22 23.28 3.73
C SER A 192 9.23 24.17 2.95
N GLU A 193 9.42 24.21 1.61
CA GLU A 193 8.63 25.04 0.72
C GLU A 193 7.13 24.78 0.85
N PRO A 194 6.27 25.82 1.08
CA PRO A 194 4.82 25.66 1.03
C PRO A 194 4.37 25.28 -0.39
N LEU A 195 3.55 24.25 -0.52
CA LEU A 195 2.93 23.85 -1.79
C LEU A 195 1.51 24.41 -1.92
N TRP A 196 0.65 24.03 -1.00
CA TRP A 196 -0.75 24.52 -0.85
C TRP A 196 -1.07 24.48 0.63
N TRP A 197 -0.99 25.63 1.27
CA TRP A 197 -1.12 25.73 2.72
C TRP A 197 -2.35 24.96 3.25
N PRO A 198 -2.20 24.16 4.34
CA PRO A 198 -1.00 24.02 5.19
C PRO A 198 0.06 23.05 4.65
N LEU A 199 -0.21 22.36 3.52
CA LEU A 199 0.66 21.34 2.94
C LEU A 199 2.01 21.92 2.48
N ARG A 200 3.09 21.28 2.88
CA ARG A 200 4.47 21.63 2.52
C ARG A 200 5.12 20.55 1.66
N ARG A 201 6.26 20.87 1.09
CA ARG A 201 7.01 19.96 0.20
C ARG A 201 7.36 18.64 0.87
N MET A 202 7.79 18.68 2.12
CA MET A 202 8.21 17.47 2.82
C MET A 202 7.05 16.63 3.36
N ASP A 203 5.83 17.18 3.39
CA ASP A 203 4.62 16.42 3.67
C ASP A 203 4.21 15.47 2.55
N VAL A 204 4.84 15.56 1.39
CA VAL A 204 4.49 14.80 0.20
C VAL A 204 5.54 13.74 -0.08
N ALA A 205 5.13 12.49 -0.19
CA ALA A 205 6.01 11.40 -0.58
C ALA A 205 6.57 11.61 -1.99
N ALA A 206 7.88 11.42 -2.12
CA ALA A 206 8.54 11.51 -3.42
C ALA A 206 8.36 10.21 -4.20
N ARG A 207 8.27 10.31 -5.52
CA ARG A 207 8.09 9.17 -6.41
C ARG A 207 9.34 8.28 -6.43
N ALA A 208 9.11 6.97 -6.55
CA ALA A 208 10.18 5.99 -6.73
C ALA A 208 9.81 4.95 -7.79
N ASP A 209 10.82 4.34 -8.38
CA ASP A 209 10.69 3.14 -9.19
C ASP A 209 10.71 1.92 -8.28
N GLY A 210 9.92 0.91 -8.59
CA GLY A 210 9.89 -0.35 -7.83
C GLY A 210 8.84 -1.31 -8.36
N CYS A 211 9.06 -2.58 -8.14
CA CYS A 211 8.11 -3.64 -8.48
C CYS A 211 8.01 -4.65 -7.33
N VAL A 212 6.82 -5.15 -7.11
CA VAL A 212 6.55 -6.24 -6.16
C VAL A 212 5.72 -7.31 -6.85
N VAL A 213 6.11 -8.56 -6.63
CA VAL A 213 5.35 -9.75 -7.04
C VAL A 213 5.06 -10.59 -5.81
N LEU A 214 3.80 -10.97 -5.65
CA LEU A 214 3.34 -11.87 -4.59
C LEU A 214 2.79 -13.14 -5.20
N VAL A 215 3.02 -14.28 -4.55
CA VAL A 215 2.39 -15.56 -4.89
C VAL A 215 1.40 -15.92 -3.80
N LEU A 216 0.12 -16.07 -4.17
CA LEU A 216 -0.96 -16.49 -3.27
C LEU A 216 -1.39 -17.92 -3.61
N ALA A 217 -1.71 -18.69 -2.59
CA ALA A 217 -2.14 -20.07 -2.77
C ALA A 217 -3.34 -20.43 -1.89
N SER A 218 -4.13 -21.39 -2.37
CA SER A 218 -5.18 -22.03 -1.57
C SER A 218 -4.58 -22.89 -0.47
N ALA A 219 -5.29 -23.03 0.66
CA ALA A 219 -4.80 -23.74 1.84
C ALA A 219 -4.36 -25.19 1.57
N ASP A 220 -4.96 -25.86 0.57
CA ASP A 220 -4.57 -27.22 0.18
C ASP A 220 -3.22 -27.28 -0.58
N ARG A 221 -2.75 -26.16 -1.14
CA ARG A 221 -1.46 -26.07 -1.83
C ARG A 221 -0.34 -25.52 -0.94
N VAL A 222 -0.67 -24.81 0.14
CA VAL A 222 0.33 -24.20 1.03
C VAL A 222 1.41 -25.19 1.52
N PRO A 223 1.09 -26.41 1.99
CA PRO A 223 2.11 -27.33 2.50
C PRO A 223 3.13 -27.80 1.45
N ASP A 224 2.81 -27.69 0.16
CA ASP A 224 3.70 -28.03 -0.96
C ASP A 224 4.63 -26.87 -1.32
N LEU A 225 4.36 -25.65 -0.81
CA LEU A 225 4.97 -24.42 -1.27
C LEU A 225 5.82 -23.70 -0.22
N THR A 226 5.42 -23.72 1.06
CA THR A 226 6.16 -23.00 2.10
C THR A 226 5.85 -23.53 3.50
N ASP A 227 6.85 -23.43 4.39
CA ASP A 227 6.69 -23.71 5.82
C ASP A 227 6.32 -22.45 6.62
N ALA A 228 6.39 -21.25 5.99
CA ALA A 228 6.10 -19.95 6.62
C ALA A 228 5.01 -19.18 5.85
N PRO A 229 3.77 -19.70 5.75
CA PRO A 229 2.69 -19.02 5.07
C PRO A 229 2.20 -17.81 5.88
N VAL A 230 1.82 -16.74 5.18
CA VAL A 230 1.13 -15.61 5.77
C VAL A 230 -0.33 -15.62 5.31
N TRP A 231 -1.23 -15.87 6.27
CA TRP A 231 -2.64 -16.05 5.99
C TRP A 231 -3.35 -14.74 5.75
N LEU A 232 -4.09 -14.64 4.65
CA LEU A 232 -4.97 -13.52 4.32
C LEU A 232 -6.32 -13.75 4.98
N LEU A 233 -6.53 -13.17 6.16
CA LEU A 233 -7.72 -13.37 6.98
C LEU A 233 -8.95 -12.63 6.44
N GLY A 234 -8.73 -11.43 5.92
CA GLY A 234 -9.82 -10.61 5.41
C GLY A 234 -9.34 -9.51 4.48
N VAL A 235 -10.22 -9.17 3.53
CA VAL A 235 -10.03 -8.05 2.63
C VAL A 235 -11.30 -7.22 2.55
N GLY A 236 -11.14 -5.91 2.37
CA GLY A 236 -12.25 -5.02 2.09
C GLY A 236 -11.80 -3.88 1.20
N TRP A 237 -12.67 -3.41 0.34
CA TRP A 237 -12.43 -2.24 -0.48
C TRP A 237 -13.69 -1.39 -0.60
N SER A 238 -13.50 -0.11 -0.87
CA SER A 238 -14.59 0.85 -0.99
C SER A 238 -14.18 1.99 -1.91
N SER A 239 -15.13 2.51 -2.65
CA SER A 239 -14.98 3.70 -3.47
C SER A 239 -16.11 4.67 -3.15
N GLY A 240 -15.76 5.93 -2.94
CA GLY A 240 -16.69 7.01 -2.75
C GLY A 240 -17.12 7.65 -4.08
N SER A 241 -17.64 8.86 -3.99
CA SER A 241 -18.02 9.65 -5.16
C SER A 241 -16.79 10.16 -5.93
N PRO A 242 -16.85 10.26 -7.27
CA PRO A 242 -15.76 10.81 -8.08
C PRO A 242 -15.65 12.34 -8.00
N THR A 243 -16.65 13.01 -7.48
CA THR A 243 -16.68 14.51 -7.44
C THR A 243 -16.11 15.04 -6.14
N LEU A 244 -15.40 16.18 -6.23
CA LEU A 244 -14.85 16.84 -5.05
C LEU A 244 -15.94 17.40 -4.13
N GLU A 245 -17.11 17.76 -4.69
CA GLU A 245 -18.23 18.39 -3.98
C GLU A 245 -18.94 17.44 -3.02
N SER A 246 -18.88 16.15 -3.26
CA SER A 246 -19.63 15.14 -2.48
C SER A 246 -18.76 14.30 -1.54
N ARG A 247 -17.45 14.58 -1.49
CA ARG A 247 -16.53 13.85 -0.59
C ARG A 247 -16.59 14.40 0.84
N SER A 248 -16.33 13.54 1.82
CA SER A 248 -15.89 14.00 3.13
C SER A 248 -14.48 14.56 3.03
N TRP A 249 -14.25 15.71 3.64
CA TRP A 249 -12.96 16.38 3.70
C TRP A 249 -12.29 16.22 5.07
N GLU A 250 -13.04 15.75 6.05
CA GLU A 250 -12.64 15.69 7.47
C GLU A 250 -12.18 14.30 7.88
N GLU A 251 -12.65 13.29 7.17
CA GLU A 251 -12.40 11.88 7.50
C GLU A 251 -12.34 11.01 6.24
N ALA A 252 -11.65 9.86 6.34
CA ALA A 252 -11.55 8.89 5.25
C ALA A 252 -12.63 7.80 5.37
N ASP A 253 -13.90 8.16 5.11
CA ASP A 253 -15.05 7.24 5.16
C ASP A 253 -14.86 5.98 4.31
N TYR A 254 -14.21 6.13 3.16
CA TYR A 254 -13.93 5.04 2.25
C TYR A 254 -12.90 4.05 2.85
N VAL A 255 -11.94 4.53 3.64
CA VAL A 255 -11.00 3.66 4.38
C VAL A 255 -11.73 2.94 5.51
N ARG A 256 -12.56 3.65 6.26
CA ARG A 256 -13.38 3.07 7.32
C ARG A 256 -14.27 1.95 6.77
N ALA A 257 -14.98 2.22 5.66
CA ALA A 257 -15.86 1.23 5.03
C ALA A 257 -15.08 0.00 4.50
N ALA A 258 -13.87 0.19 3.98
CA ALA A 258 -13.00 -0.90 3.56
C ALA A 258 -12.49 -1.70 4.77
N GLY A 259 -12.01 -1.01 5.82
CA GLY A 259 -11.53 -1.61 7.07
C GLY A 259 -12.61 -2.44 7.78
N ASP A 260 -13.83 -1.92 7.90
CA ASP A 260 -14.95 -2.64 8.51
C ASP A 260 -15.30 -3.95 7.80
N ARG A 261 -15.12 -4.00 6.46
CA ARG A 261 -15.30 -5.25 5.69
C ARG A 261 -14.17 -6.23 5.95
N ALA A 262 -12.92 -5.75 5.91
CA ALA A 262 -11.74 -6.57 6.16
C ALA A 262 -11.76 -7.15 7.57
N TYR A 263 -12.01 -6.34 8.59
CA TYR A 263 -12.11 -6.75 9.99
C TYR A 263 -13.22 -7.76 10.23
N ARG A 264 -14.41 -7.52 9.66
CA ARG A 264 -15.53 -8.47 9.78
C ARG A 264 -15.17 -9.83 9.18
N MET A 265 -14.49 -9.85 8.03
CA MET A 265 -14.06 -11.10 7.40
C MET A 265 -12.98 -11.81 8.23
N ALA A 266 -12.07 -11.03 8.83
CA ALA A 266 -10.98 -11.53 9.65
C ALA A 266 -11.38 -11.87 11.09
N GLY A 267 -12.60 -11.53 11.54
CA GLY A 267 -13.03 -11.72 12.92
C GLY A 267 -12.44 -10.72 13.92
N ILE A 268 -11.85 -9.60 13.44
CA ILE A 268 -11.28 -8.54 14.28
C ILE A 268 -12.42 -7.70 14.91
N GLY A 269 -12.53 -7.76 16.22
CA GLY A 269 -13.54 -7.01 16.98
C GLY A 269 -13.03 -5.70 17.58
N HIS A 270 -11.78 -5.69 18.00
CA HIS A 270 -11.13 -4.56 18.68
C HIS A 270 -9.77 -4.26 18.00
N PRO A 271 -9.74 -3.49 16.90
CA PRO A 271 -8.53 -3.28 16.11
C PRO A 271 -7.31 -2.81 16.92
N THR A 272 -7.50 -1.89 17.89
CA THR A 272 -6.42 -1.41 18.78
C THR A 272 -5.79 -2.47 19.67
N ARG A 273 -6.41 -3.63 19.81
CA ARG A 273 -5.92 -4.74 20.65
C ARG A 273 -5.56 -5.96 19.81
N ASP A 274 -6.28 -6.15 18.70
CA ASP A 274 -6.24 -7.37 17.92
C ASP A 274 -5.24 -7.25 16.74
N VAL A 275 -4.68 -6.05 16.50
CA VAL A 275 -3.69 -5.75 15.45
C VAL A 275 -2.36 -5.39 16.11
N ASP A 276 -1.27 -6.03 15.68
CA ASP A 276 0.07 -5.83 16.23
C ASP A 276 0.90 -4.80 15.45
N LEU A 277 0.62 -4.62 14.15
CA LEU A 277 1.25 -3.59 13.33
C LEU A 277 0.37 -3.20 12.14
N ALA A 278 0.58 -2.00 11.60
CA ALA A 278 -0.12 -1.53 10.41
C ALA A 278 0.80 -0.79 9.43
N GLU A 279 0.63 -1.08 8.15
CA GLU A 279 1.21 -0.33 7.04
C GLU A 279 0.08 0.42 6.32
N VAL A 280 0.04 1.74 6.47
CA VAL A 280 -1.04 2.59 5.95
C VAL A 280 -0.53 3.61 4.94
N ASP A 281 -1.42 4.16 4.13
CA ASP A 281 -1.03 5.17 3.15
C ASP A 281 -0.66 6.50 3.82
N ASP A 282 0.55 6.93 3.53
CA ASP A 282 1.19 8.17 3.95
C ASP A 282 1.74 8.97 2.77
N THR A 283 1.10 8.87 1.60
CA THR A 283 1.47 9.67 0.42
C THR A 283 1.50 11.18 0.74
N TYR A 284 0.69 11.58 1.71
CA TYR A 284 0.76 12.88 2.40
C TYR A 284 0.80 12.64 3.91
N SER A 285 1.58 13.39 4.65
CA SER A 285 1.82 13.18 6.08
C SER A 285 0.54 13.07 6.91
N TYR A 286 -0.41 14.01 6.75
CA TYR A 286 -1.68 14.01 7.47
C TYR A 286 -2.53 12.75 7.19
N ARG A 287 -2.31 12.10 6.05
CA ARG A 287 -3.06 10.92 5.65
C ARG A 287 -2.76 9.72 6.54
N GLU A 288 -1.53 9.57 7.03
CA GLU A 288 -1.24 8.51 8.01
C GLU A 288 -2.17 8.62 9.22
N LEU A 289 -2.25 9.80 9.83
CA LEU A 289 -3.11 10.05 10.99
C LEU A 289 -4.58 9.80 10.67
N MET A 290 -5.08 10.39 9.58
CA MET A 290 -6.46 10.23 9.11
C MET A 290 -6.80 8.73 8.83
N HIS A 291 -5.88 7.96 8.26
CA HIS A 291 -6.12 6.55 7.95
C HIS A 291 -6.05 5.66 9.20
N VAL A 292 -5.16 5.94 10.13
CA VAL A 292 -5.09 5.28 11.44
C VAL A 292 -6.41 5.44 12.20
N GLU A 293 -6.98 6.67 12.21
CA GLU A 293 -8.28 6.95 12.81
C GLU A 293 -9.43 6.25 12.07
N ALA A 294 -9.42 6.30 10.73
CA ALA A 294 -10.43 5.62 9.91
C ALA A 294 -10.44 4.11 10.10
N LEU A 295 -9.28 3.50 10.34
CA LEU A 295 -9.10 2.08 10.66
C LEU A 295 -9.43 1.75 12.12
N ARG A 296 -9.83 2.73 12.93
CA ARG A 296 -10.10 2.57 14.38
C ARG A 296 -8.90 2.05 15.18
N LEU A 297 -7.69 2.37 14.72
CA LEU A 297 -6.44 2.17 15.44
C LEU A 297 -6.14 3.31 16.42
N ALA A 298 -6.81 4.45 16.22
CA ALA A 298 -6.96 5.56 17.15
C ALA A 298 -8.39 6.11 17.05
N ARG A 299 -8.80 6.93 18.02
CA ARG A 299 -10.04 7.72 17.93
C ARG A 299 -9.79 8.97 17.08
N PRO A 300 -10.85 9.55 16.47
CA PRO A 300 -10.70 10.84 15.79
C PRO A 300 -10.09 11.92 16.70
N GLY A 301 -8.98 12.50 16.27
CA GLY A 301 -8.20 13.51 16.99
C GLY A 301 -7.19 12.97 18.00
N ASP A 302 -7.14 11.66 18.26
CA ASP A 302 -6.17 11.07 19.20
C ASP A 302 -4.87 10.62 18.49
N ALA A 303 -4.86 10.46 17.15
CA ALA A 303 -3.71 9.93 16.44
C ALA A 303 -2.45 10.83 16.57
N GLY A 304 -2.61 12.16 16.54
CA GLY A 304 -1.50 13.09 16.72
C GLY A 304 -0.85 12.98 18.09
N PRO A 305 -1.59 13.15 19.21
CA PRO A 305 -1.08 12.94 20.54
C PRO A 305 -0.45 11.56 20.78
N MET A 306 -1.05 10.49 20.27
CA MET A 306 -0.46 9.14 20.36
C MET A 306 0.87 9.04 19.62
N LEU A 307 1.00 9.69 18.47
CA LEU A 307 2.28 9.77 17.73
C LEU A 307 3.35 10.50 18.54
N GLU A 308 3.03 11.63 19.19
CA GLU A 308 3.94 12.37 20.06
C GLU A 308 4.44 11.53 21.25
N GLU A 309 3.60 10.66 21.78
CA GLU A 309 3.94 9.73 22.86
C GLU A 309 4.74 8.50 22.37
N GLY A 310 5.01 8.38 21.07
CA GLY A 310 5.74 7.25 20.47
C GLY A 310 4.91 5.97 20.33
N TYR A 311 3.60 6.04 20.45
CA TYR A 311 2.71 4.87 20.39
C TYR A 311 2.81 4.11 19.05
N PHE A 312 3.08 4.84 17.95
CA PHE A 312 3.22 4.31 16.59
C PHE A 312 4.67 4.07 16.16
N ASP A 313 5.65 4.28 17.03
CA ASP A 313 7.04 3.94 16.76
C ASP A 313 7.21 2.41 16.65
N ARG A 314 8.31 1.94 16.06
CA ARG A 314 8.58 0.50 15.92
C ARG A 314 8.50 -0.25 17.26
N ASP A 315 8.98 0.36 18.32
CA ASP A 315 9.00 -0.21 19.67
C ASP A 315 7.78 0.26 20.52
N GLY A 316 6.80 0.93 19.89
CA GLY A 316 5.56 1.40 20.52
C GLY A 316 4.51 0.29 20.65
N GLU A 317 3.34 0.64 21.20
CA GLU A 317 2.26 -0.34 21.43
C GLU A 317 1.60 -0.79 20.13
N LEU A 318 1.54 0.06 19.09
CA LEU A 318 1.00 -0.26 17.78
C LEU A 318 1.87 0.34 16.68
N PRO A 319 2.94 -0.33 16.27
CA PRO A 319 3.82 0.13 15.21
C PRO A 319 3.09 0.44 13.90
N VAL A 320 3.32 1.64 13.34
CA VAL A 320 2.73 2.08 12.07
C VAL A 320 3.81 2.51 11.10
N ASN A 321 3.75 1.98 9.87
CA ASN A 321 4.69 2.29 8.79
C ASN A 321 6.15 2.04 9.17
N VAL A 322 6.42 0.89 9.78
CA VAL A 322 7.79 0.48 10.15
C VAL A 322 8.70 0.32 8.94
N SER A 323 8.13 0.11 7.75
CA SER A 323 8.84 0.14 6.47
C SER A 323 9.47 1.50 6.14
N GLY A 324 8.99 2.56 6.81
CA GLY A 324 9.22 3.97 6.48
C GLY A 324 8.10 4.59 5.64
N GLY A 325 7.05 3.82 5.34
CA GLY A 325 5.92 4.27 4.52
C GLY A 325 6.33 4.80 3.15
N SER A 326 5.42 5.43 2.44
CA SER A 326 5.74 6.10 1.15
C SER A 326 6.63 7.32 1.34
N LEU A 327 6.59 7.99 2.51
CA LEU A 327 7.43 9.16 2.82
C LEU A 327 8.92 8.81 2.89
N GLY A 328 9.26 7.61 3.36
CA GLY A 328 10.64 7.13 3.47
C GLY A 328 11.03 6.15 2.37
N GLN A 329 10.17 5.22 2.03
CA GLN A 329 10.41 4.20 1.02
C GLN A 329 10.29 4.75 -0.41
N GLY A 330 9.40 5.73 -0.63
CA GLY A 330 9.05 6.28 -1.92
C GLY A 330 7.62 5.90 -2.34
N TYR A 331 7.00 6.77 -3.09
CA TYR A 331 5.67 6.55 -3.66
C TYR A 331 5.76 5.70 -4.93
N LEU A 332 5.24 4.49 -4.88
CA LEU A 332 5.33 3.47 -5.92
C LEU A 332 4.04 3.34 -6.75
N PHE A 333 3.20 4.37 -6.78
CA PHE A 333 1.91 4.35 -7.50
C PHE A 333 1.09 3.09 -7.15
N GLU A 334 0.67 2.34 -8.17
CA GLU A 334 -0.16 1.14 -8.00
C GLU A 334 0.52 0.04 -7.20
N ALA A 335 1.85 0.01 -7.16
CA ALA A 335 2.60 -0.97 -6.38
C ALA A 335 2.61 -0.70 -4.86
N ASN A 336 2.13 0.47 -4.40
CA ASN A 336 2.17 0.82 -2.97
C ASN A 336 1.51 -0.23 -2.08
N GLY A 337 0.30 -0.69 -2.43
CA GLY A 337 -0.40 -1.70 -1.66
C GLY A 337 0.32 -3.05 -1.62
N LEU A 338 1.02 -3.42 -2.69
CA LEU A 338 1.85 -4.63 -2.70
C LEU A 338 3.11 -4.45 -1.85
N ALA A 339 3.73 -3.26 -1.86
CA ALA A 339 4.88 -2.96 -1.01
C ALA A 339 4.54 -3.01 0.48
N ARG A 340 3.37 -2.47 0.88
CA ARG A 340 2.84 -2.58 2.26
C ARG A 340 2.50 -4.02 2.62
N THR A 341 1.89 -4.76 1.69
CA THR A 341 1.63 -6.20 1.88
C THR A 341 2.93 -6.97 2.07
N MET A 342 3.94 -6.70 1.23
CA MET A 342 5.26 -7.30 1.36
C MET A 342 5.87 -7.04 2.74
N GLU A 343 5.79 -5.81 3.25
CA GLU A 343 6.30 -5.50 4.58
C GLU A 343 5.56 -6.30 5.66
N CYS A 344 4.21 -6.33 5.61
CA CYS A 344 3.42 -7.18 6.53
C CYS A 344 3.86 -8.65 6.46
N VAL A 345 4.13 -9.18 5.27
CA VAL A 345 4.59 -10.57 5.11
C VAL A 345 5.97 -10.77 5.75
N LEU A 346 6.91 -9.88 5.52
CA LEU A 346 8.25 -9.96 6.10
C LEU A 346 8.22 -9.88 7.63
N GLN A 347 7.40 -8.99 8.18
CA GLN A 347 7.20 -8.86 9.63
C GLN A 347 6.63 -10.16 10.23
N LEU A 348 5.57 -10.69 9.64
CA LEU A 348 4.90 -11.91 10.13
C LEU A 348 5.74 -13.19 9.94
N ARG A 349 6.72 -13.18 9.03
CA ARG A 349 7.70 -14.26 8.86
C ARG A 349 8.93 -14.12 9.75
N GLY A 350 9.15 -12.99 10.41
CA GLY A 350 10.37 -12.69 11.14
C GLY A 350 11.57 -12.37 10.21
N GLU A 351 11.30 -11.90 9.00
CA GLU A 351 12.30 -11.63 7.95
C GLU A 351 12.54 -10.13 7.72
N ALA A 352 12.00 -9.26 8.59
CA ALA A 352 12.11 -7.81 8.43
C ALA A 352 13.47 -7.21 8.84
N GLY A 353 14.38 -8.01 9.41
CA GLY A 353 15.73 -7.56 9.79
C GLY A 353 15.69 -6.50 10.90
N GLU A 354 16.46 -5.42 10.75
CA GLU A 354 16.61 -4.37 11.77
C GLU A 354 15.30 -3.64 12.12
N ARG A 355 14.27 -3.72 11.26
CA ARG A 355 12.95 -3.11 11.50
C ARG A 355 11.90 -4.09 12.03
N GLN A 356 12.34 -5.31 12.42
CA GLN A 356 11.44 -6.34 12.93
C GLN A 356 10.67 -5.85 14.16
N VAL A 357 9.34 -6.02 14.14
CA VAL A 357 8.46 -5.87 15.30
C VAL A 357 8.42 -7.20 16.04
N GLU A 358 8.73 -7.18 17.34
CA GLU A 358 8.73 -8.39 18.16
C GLU A 358 7.30 -8.93 18.33
N ASP A 359 7.17 -10.26 18.29
CA ASP A 359 5.93 -11.01 18.56
C ASP A 359 4.72 -10.61 17.68
N ALA A 360 4.94 -9.99 16.51
CA ALA A 360 3.87 -9.64 15.60
C ALA A 360 3.15 -10.88 15.04
N GLY A 361 1.88 -11.02 15.34
CA GLY A 361 1.02 -12.11 14.89
C GLY A 361 -0.03 -11.70 13.88
N VAL A 362 -0.51 -10.43 13.94
CA VAL A 362 -1.55 -9.87 13.08
C VAL A 362 -1.11 -8.53 12.51
N ALA A 363 -1.16 -8.40 11.19
CA ALA A 363 -0.79 -7.17 10.48
C ALA A 363 -1.95 -6.64 9.61
N VAL A 364 -2.01 -5.32 9.44
CA VAL A 364 -2.96 -4.67 8.55
C VAL A 364 -2.20 -3.86 7.49
N ALA A 365 -2.53 -4.08 6.22
CA ALA A 365 -2.13 -3.18 5.15
C ALA A 365 -3.34 -2.40 4.65
N GLN A 366 -3.16 -1.09 4.44
CA GLN A 366 -4.15 -0.21 3.85
C GLN A 366 -3.52 0.55 2.69
N SER A 367 -4.26 0.71 1.62
CA SER A 367 -3.85 1.52 0.49
C SER A 367 -4.95 2.46 0.02
N TRP A 368 -4.53 3.53 -0.62
CA TRP A 368 -5.36 4.54 -1.26
C TRP A 368 -4.87 4.74 -2.70
N ARG A 369 -5.80 4.87 -3.63
CA ARG A 369 -5.47 4.99 -5.06
C ARG A 369 -4.84 6.33 -5.44
N GLY A 370 -4.81 7.31 -4.56
CA GLY A 370 -4.26 8.63 -4.83
C GLY A 370 -5.31 9.70 -5.15
N VAL A 371 -4.89 10.98 -5.07
CA VAL A 371 -5.73 12.14 -5.38
C VAL A 371 -6.15 12.10 -6.87
N PRO A 372 -7.39 12.44 -7.21
CA PRO A 372 -8.46 12.96 -6.35
C PRO A 372 -9.41 11.90 -5.80
N THR A 373 -9.09 10.62 -5.93
CA THR A 373 -10.01 9.54 -5.60
C THR A 373 -10.34 9.45 -4.12
N THR A 374 -11.50 8.86 -3.81
CA THR A 374 -11.93 8.46 -2.47
C THR A 374 -12.15 6.96 -2.46
N SER A 375 -11.09 6.21 -2.78
CA SER A 375 -11.11 4.75 -2.83
C SER A 375 -9.95 4.16 -2.08
N ALA A 376 -10.21 3.10 -1.31
CA ALA A 376 -9.19 2.38 -0.55
C ALA A 376 -9.47 0.89 -0.52
N ALA A 377 -8.41 0.14 -0.25
CA ALA A 377 -8.47 -1.27 0.09
C ALA A 377 -7.73 -1.51 1.42
N VAL A 378 -8.17 -2.52 2.16
CA VAL A 378 -7.60 -2.95 3.44
C VAL A 378 -7.50 -4.47 3.43
N ALA A 379 -6.37 -5.00 3.89
CA ALA A 379 -6.17 -6.43 4.07
C ALA A 379 -5.63 -6.71 5.47
N VAL A 380 -6.08 -7.83 6.05
CA VAL A 380 -5.66 -8.33 7.37
C VAL A 380 -4.90 -9.63 7.16
N PHE A 381 -3.71 -9.72 7.73
CA PHE A 381 -2.82 -10.86 7.60
C PHE A 381 -2.48 -11.43 8.97
N ALA A 382 -2.16 -12.73 9.02
CA ALA A 382 -1.65 -13.37 10.23
C ALA A 382 -0.59 -14.44 9.91
N SER A 383 0.35 -14.62 10.85
CA SER A 383 1.36 -15.67 10.80
C SER A 383 0.81 -17.06 11.14
N ASN A 384 -0.33 -17.13 11.83
CA ASN A 384 -0.93 -18.37 12.30
C ASN A 384 -2.39 -18.49 11.86
N GLU A 385 -2.78 -19.69 11.41
CA GLU A 385 -4.18 -20.01 11.08
C GLU A 385 -5.16 -19.89 12.25
N ALA A 386 -4.69 -20.09 13.47
CA ALA A 386 -5.55 -20.11 14.67
C ALA A 386 -6.13 -18.73 15.04
N VAL A 387 -5.57 -17.63 14.51
CA VAL A 387 -6.11 -16.28 14.70
C VAL A 387 -7.41 -16.07 13.90
N ALA A 388 -7.68 -16.94 12.93
CA ALA A 388 -8.84 -16.90 12.04
C ALA A 388 -10.07 -17.70 12.55
N SER A 389 -10.03 -18.23 13.76
CA SER A 389 -11.07 -19.14 14.31
C SER A 389 -11.99 -18.49 15.36
#